data_2a7b7af3db3feb6df0b4875d04568c34
#
_entry.id   2a7b7af3db3feb6df0b4875d04568c34
#
_cell.length_a   1.000
_cell.length_b   1.000
_cell.length_c   1.000
_cell.angle_alpha   90.00
_cell.angle_beta   90.00
_cell.angle_gamma   90.00
#
_symmetry.space_group_name_H-M   'P 1'
#
loop_
_entity.id
_entity.type
_entity.pdbx_description
1 polymer ?
#
loop_
_entity_poly.entity_id
_entity_poly.type
_entity_poly.pdbx_seq_one_letter_code
_entity_poly.pdbx_strand_id
1 'polypeptide(L)'
;MYKLLKLALSQRDLNSDVIVVKYSISDKQQHVYDTFATKDSFVDFLLSDGSKFANECLYAATHFYLDIDVKEHTVTDLGFKDENDFISQATDFLKNCFKKYLDVQIRSKQCLWAVSSRTEKLTSYHCVVNTETWYWSKEARSTDLKSFAKQIAQDSLDLHGFYYYTETDDCVKKTSIIDTSIYNKNRCFRVLGSAKWGSTVSLQPIGLEFNKNTLKQFLVTISQNDISDRIEYKFKHTPVKQTNCSVSRSVLEAICEKYNIQLGEIKGSLITCKNIGTRICPVTEGCCNETDNAFLVLKNGAIFYGCHDSGC
;
A
#
# COMPACT_ATOMS: atom_id res chain seq x y z
N MET A 1 -28.35 1.39 -6.32
CA MET A 1 -27.72 1.66 -4.99
C MET A 1 -27.86 0.44 -4.10
N TYR A 2 -26.76 -0.06 -3.54
CA TYR A 2 -26.73 -1.31 -2.77
C TYR A 2 -26.19 -1.02 -1.36
N LYS A 3 -26.84 -1.57 -0.34
CA LYS A 3 -26.37 -1.48 1.05
C LYS A 3 -25.17 -2.39 1.33
N LEU A 4 -25.02 -3.45 0.55
CA LEU A 4 -23.96 -4.44 0.72
C LEU A 4 -23.09 -4.52 -0.54
N LEU A 5 -21.77 -4.52 -0.35
CA LEU A 5 -20.79 -4.69 -1.42
C LEU A 5 -21.04 -5.98 -2.24
N LYS A 6 -21.45 -7.07 -1.58
CA LYS A 6 -21.76 -8.35 -2.25
C LYS A 6 -22.85 -8.19 -3.30
N LEU A 7 -23.89 -7.37 -3.05
CA LEU A 7 -24.97 -7.14 -4.02
C LEU A 7 -24.49 -6.30 -5.20
N ALA A 8 -23.67 -5.27 -4.95
CA ALA A 8 -23.07 -4.49 -6.03
C ALA A 8 -22.15 -5.35 -6.91
N LEU A 9 -21.37 -6.26 -6.30
CA LEU A 9 -20.51 -7.17 -7.04
C LEU A 9 -21.27 -8.22 -7.85
N SER A 10 -22.42 -8.71 -7.36
CA SER A 10 -23.23 -9.67 -8.12
C SER A 10 -23.84 -9.04 -9.37
N GLN A 11 -24.17 -7.77 -9.34
CA GLN A 11 -24.61 -7.04 -10.54
C GLN A 11 -23.46 -6.81 -11.53
N ARG A 12 -22.24 -6.65 -11.04
CA ARG A 12 -21.06 -6.50 -11.87
C ARG A 12 -20.73 -7.75 -12.68
N ASP A 13 -20.88 -8.96 -12.10
CA ASP A 13 -20.57 -10.22 -12.77
C ASP A 13 -21.47 -10.47 -14.01
N LEU A 14 -22.58 -9.75 -14.11
CA LEU A 14 -23.46 -9.77 -15.28
C LEU A 14 -22.97 -8.83 -16.41
N ASN A 15 -22.16 -7.80 -16.06
CA ASN A 15 -21.58 -6.84 -17.00
C ASN A 15 -20.14 -6.53 -16.58
N SER A 16 -19.17 -7.08 -17.30
CA SER A 16 -17.73 -6.99 -16.98
C SER A 16 -17.14 -5.57 -16.92
N ASP A 17 -17.87 -4.56 -17.39
CA ASP A 17 -17.38 -3.18 -17.57
C ASP A 17 -17.81 -2.21 -16.44
N VAL A 18 -18.32 -2.74 -15.35
CA VAL A 18 -18.92 -1.91 -14.30
C VAL A 18 -17.89 -1.40 -13.30
N ILE A 19 -17.90 -0.09 -13.07
CA ILE A 19 -17.16 0.56 -11.98
C ILE A 19 -17.99 0.44 -10.71
N VAL A 20 -17.44 -0.19 -9.67
CA VAL A 20 -18.08 -0.28 -8.36
C VAL A 20 -17.56 0.84 -7.47
N VAL A 21 -18.47 1.62 -6.90
CA VAL A 21 -18.15 2.77 -6.08
C VAL A 21 -18.78 2.63 -4.69
N LYS A 22 -18.02 3.01 -3.69
CA LYS A 22 -18.48 3.18 -2.31
C LYS A 22 -18.56 4.67 -2.01
N TYR A 23 -19.70 5.16 -1.53
CA TYR A 23 -19.85 6.55 -1.13
C TYR A 23 -20.79 6.69 0.08
N SER A 24 -20.87 7.88 0.65
CA SER A 24 -21.75 8.18 1.80
C SER A 24 -22.87 9.10 1.37
N ILE A 25 -24.10 8.77 1.76
CA ILE A 25 -25.32 9.51 1.39
C ILE A 25 -25.75 10.51 2.47
N SER A 26 -25.25 10.40 3.68
CA SER A 26 -25.70 11.22 4.81
C SER A 26 -24.59 11.45 5.83
N ASP A 27 -24.82 12.41 6.73
CA ASP A 27 -23.92 12.72 7.85
C ASP A 27 -23.76 11.54 8.84
N LYS A 28 -24.53 10.47 8.70
CA LYS A 28 -24.50 9.28 9.57
C LYS A 28 -23.47 8.22 9.15
N GLN A 29 -22.49 8.54 8.33
CA GLN A 29 -21.48 7.59 7.85
C GLN A 29 -22.06 6.32 7.21
N GLN A 30 -23.25 6.45 6.63
CA GLN A 30 -23.93 5.33 5.98
C GLN A 30 -23.33 5.12 4.60
N HIS A 31 -22.51 4.07 4.48
CA HIS A 31 -21.91 3.70 3.21
C HIS A 31 -22.91 2.94 2.34
N VAL A 32 -22.94 3.32 1.09
CA VAL A 32 -23.66 2.62 0.03
C VAL A 32 -22.70 2.28 -1.09
N TYR A 33 -23.08 1.30 -1.87
CA TYR A 33 -22.35 0.86 -3.05
C TYR A 33 -23.21 1.05 -4.27
N ASP A 34 -22.62 1.50 -5.36
CA ASP A 34 -23.30 1.63 -6.63
C ASP A 34 -22.41 1.16 -7.76
N THR A 35 -22.99 0.96 -8.93
CA THR A 35 -22.31 0.45 -10.12
C THR A 35 -22.59 1.37 -11.28
N PHE A 36 -21.56 1.68 -12.04
CA PHE A 36 -21.64 2.54 -13.23
C PHE A 36 -21.08 1.78 -14.43
N ALA A 37 -21.87 1.69 -15.50
CA ALA A 37 -21.52 0.95 -16.69
C ALA A 37 -20.33 1.56 -17.46
N THR A 38 -20.12 2.88 -17.32
CA THR A 38 -19.05 3.59 -18.02
C THR A 38 -18.36 4.61 -17.10
N LYS A 39 -17.14 4.97 -17.45
CA LYS A 39 -16.41 6.07 -16.78
C LYS A 39 -17.18 7.39 -16.91
N ASP A 40 -17.83 7.62 -18.06
CA ASP A 40 -18.63 8.81 -18.30
C ASP A 40 -19.79 8.94 -17.31
N SER A 41 -20.60 7.88 -17.17
CA SER A 41 -21.73 7.87 -16.26
C SER A 41 -21.32 8.06 -14.80
N PHE A 42 -20.17 7.51 -14.42
CA PHE A 42 -19.64 7.74 -13.08
C PHE A 42 -19.13 9.18 -12.88
N VAL A 43 -18.40 9.72 -13.84
CA VAL A 43 -17.91 11.11 -13.76
C VAL A 43 -19.08 12.11 -13.79
N ASP A 44 -20.10 11.87 -14.59
CA ASP A 44 -21.31 12.70 -14.60
C ASP A 44 -22.03 12.67 -13.26
N PHE A 45 -22.10 11.52 -12.59
CA PHE A 45 -22.60 11.39 -11.23
C PHE A 45 -21.76 12.22 -10.24
N LEU A 46 -20.43 12.16 -10.32
CA LEU A 46 -19.54 12.94 -9.44
C LEU A 46 -19.71 14.45 -9.62
N LEU A 47 -19.97 14.90 -10.85
CA LEU A 47 -20.12 16.32 -11.17
C LEU A 47 -21.51 16.87 -10.91
N SER A 48 -22.57 16.03 -10.98
CA SER A 48 -23.96 16.49 -10.88
C SER A 48 -24.41 16.80 -9.46
N ASP A 49 -24.03 15.98 -8.48
CA ASP A 49 -24.42 16.19 -7.06
C ASP A 49 -23.43 15.55 -6.09
N GLY A 50 -22.27 15.41 -6.58
CA GLY A 50 -21.07 14.93 -6.04
C GLY A 50 -21.17 14.26 -4.68
N SER A 51 -21.21 12.96 -4.65
CA SER A 51 -20.89 12.32 -3.40
C SER A 51 -19.48 12.74 -3.00
N LYS A 52 -19.40 13.70 -2.06
CA LYS A 52 -18.16 14.27 -1.54
C LYS A 52 -17.18 13.23 -0.98
N PHE A 53 -17.58 11.95 -0.92
CA PHE A 53 -16.89 10.87 -0.24
C PHE A 53 -16.78 9.59 -1.10
N ALA A 54 -16.66 9.75 -2.43
CA ALA A 54 -16.61 8.62 -3.35
C ALA A 54 -15.24 7.92 -3.36
N ASN A 55 -15.28 6.60 -3.45
CA ASN A 55 -14.10 5.74 -3.54
C ASN A 55 -14.37 4.63 -4.57
N GLU A 56 -13.42 4.36 -5.47
CA GLU A 56 -13.48 3.18 -6.33
C GLU A 56 -13.23 1.90 -5.51
N CYS A 57 -14.09 0.92 -5.67
CA CYS A 57 -13.88 -0.43 -5.15
C CYS A 57 -13.15 -1.23 -6.23
N LEU A 58 -11.88 -1.52 -6.02
CA LEU A 58 -10.98 -2.04 -7.04
C LEU A 58 -11.13 -3.56 -7.22
N TYR A 59 -12.07 -3.98 -8.07
CA TYR A 59 -12.37 -5.40 -8.38
C TYR A 59 -12.16 -5.77 -9.84
N ALA A 60 -11.73 -4.83 -10.66
CA ALA A 60 -11.46 -5.02 -12.08
C ALA A 60 -9.96 -4.90 -12.38
N ALA A 61 -9.63 -4.91 -13.67
CA ALA A 61 -8.31 -4.46 -14.12
C ALA A 61 -8.06 -3.01 -13.72
N THR A 62 -6.80 -2.69 -13.42
CA THR A 62 -6.45 -1.37 -12.89
C THR A 62 -5.18 -0.83 -13.52
N HIS A 63 -5.07 0.50 -13.54
CA HIS A 63 -3.80 1.18 -13.60
C HIS A 63 -2.97 0.89 -12.34
N PHE A 64 -1.67 1.21 -12.35
CA PHE A 64 -0.92 1.31 -11.11
C PHE A 64 -1.38 2.56 -10.35
N TYR A 65 -1.51 2.44 -9.06
CA TYR A 65 -1.91 3.54 -8.17
C TYR A 65 -1.10 3.48 -6.88
N LEU A 66 -0.88 4.62 -6.26
CA LEU A 66 -0.08 4.75 -5.05
C LEU A 66 -0.73 5.74 -4.10
N ASP A 67 -0.67 5.44 -2.81
CA ASP A 67 -1.04 6.33 -1.72
C ASP A 67 0.21 6.64 -0.90
N ILE A 68 0.48 7.92 -0.70
CA ILE A 68 1.60 8.42 0.09
C ILE A 68 1.03 9.28 1.20
N ASP A 69 1.26 8.87 2.43
CA ASP A 69 0.83 9.59 3.62
C ASP A 69 2.03 10.24 4.31
N VAL A 70 2.12 11.56 4.22
CA VAL A 70 3.06 12.36 5.00
C VAL A 70 2.36 12.75 6.31
N LYS A 71 2.76 12.10 7.41
CA LYS A 71 2.16 12.27 8.73
C LYS A 71 3.14 12.95 9.66
N GLU A 72 2.65 13.93 10.44
CA GLU A 72 3.43 14.70 11.42
C GLU A 72 4.61 15.49 10.85
N HIS A 73 4.77 15.49 9.53
CA HIS A 73 5.80 16.20 8.79
C HIS A 73 5.19 16.92 7.59
N THR A 74 5.93 17.89 7.08
CA THR A 74 5.71 18.47 5.75
C THR A 74 6.71 17.85 4.77
N VAL A 75 6.54 18.05 3.47
CA VAL A 75 7.52 17.59 2.48
C VAL A 75 8.88 18.29 2.68
N THR A 76 8.89 19.51 3.19
CA THR A 76 10.13 20.24 3.54
C THR A 76 10.82 19.67 4.77
N ASP A 77 10.07 19.18 5.76
CA ASP A 77 10.65 18.47 6.92
C ASP A 77 11.32 17.16 6.52
N LEU A 78 10.83 16.54 5.45
CA LEU A 78 11.42 15.33 4.86
C LEU A 78 12.64 15.63 3.99
N GLY A 79 12.99 16.91 3.77
CA GLY A 79 14.17 17.35 3.06
C GLY A 79 13.94 17.72 1.58
N PHE A 80 12.70 17.77 1.10
CA PHE A 80 12.37 18.30 -0.21
C PHE A 80 12.30 19.83 -0.18
N LYS A 81 12.64 20.46 -1.28
CA LYS A 81 12.61 21.93 -1.39
C LYS A 81 11.18 22.46 -1.27
N ASP A 82 10.25 21.84 -1.96
CA ASP A 82 8.83 22.16 -1.99
C ASP A 82 8.03 20.96 -2.52
N GLU A 83 6.72 21.12 -2.67
CA GLU A 83 5.82 20.07 -3.20
C GLU A 83 6.19 19.66 -4.64
N ASN A 84 6.61 20.59 -5.51
CA ASN A 84 6.98 20.28 -6.87
C ASN A 84 8.25 19.43 -6.93
N ASP A 85 9.22 19.74 -6.09
CA ASP A 85 10.44 18.93 -5.94
C ASP A 85 10.12 17.52 -5.45
N PHE A 86 9.25 17.39 -4.44
CA PHE A 86 8.76 16.09 -3.97
C PHE A 86 8.11 15.30 -5.10
N ILE A 87 7.17 15.88 -5.84
CA ILE A 87 6.47 15.23 -6.96
C ILE A 87 7.43 14.82 -8.07
N SER A 88 8.40 15.68 -8.39
CA SER A 88 9.44 15.36 -9.38
C SER A 88 10.27 14.15 -8.98
N GLN A 89 10.80 14.15 -7.75
CA GLN A 89 11.61 13.06 -7.23
C GLN A 89 10.81 11.76 -7.07
N ALA A 90 9.55 11.84 -6.61
CA ALA A 90 8.65 10.70 -6.51
C ALA A 90 8.34 10.11 -7.90
N THR A 91 8.15 10.95 -8.90
CA THR A 91 7.93 10.52 -10.29
C THR A 91 9.16 9.82 -10.85
N ASP A 92 10.36 10.36 -10.65
CA ASP A 92 11.60 9.72 -11.11
C ASP A 92 11.89 8.42 -10.37
N PHE A 93 11.59 8.36 -9.09
CA PHE A 93 11.66 7.12 -8.32
C PHE A 93 10.73 6.05 -8.90
N LEU A 94 9.46 6.38 -9.18
CA LEU A 94 8.52 5.45 -9.81
C LEU A 94 9.01 4.97 -11.19
N LYS A 95 9.52 5.88 -12.04
CA LYS A 95 10.09 5.53 -13.35
C LYS A 95 11.21 4.50 -13.21
N ASN A 96 12.10 4.71 -12.24
CA ASN A 96 13.18 3.79 -11.97
C ASN A 96 12.68 2.42 -11.48
N CYS A 97 11.67 2.37 -10.60
CA CYS A 97 11.05 1.13 -10.16
C CYS A 97 10.35 0.38 -11.30
N PHE A 98 9.60 1.07 -12.15
CA PHE A 98 8.96 0.46 -13.32
C PHE A 98 10.00 -0.12 -14.28
N LYS A 99 11.07 0.63 -14.57
CA LYS A 99 12.17 0.12 -15.40
C LYS A 99 12.88 -1.07 -14.77
N LYS A 100 13.20 -0.97 -13.47
CA LYS A 100 13.98 -2.00 -12.75
C LYS A 100 13.21 -3.32 -12.63
N TYR A 101 11.93 -3.27 -12.30
CA TYR A 101 11.16 -4.46 -11.91
C TYR A 101 10.23 -5.00 -12.98
N LEU A 102 9.77 -4.15 -13.89
CA LEU A 102 8.81 -4.51 -14.93
C LEU A 102 9.42 -4.43 -16.33
N ASP A 103 10.61 -3.83 -16.47
CA ASP A 103 11.24 -3.47 -17.73
C ASP A 103 10.37 -2.53 -18.60
N VAL A 104 9.59 -1.69 -17.96
CA VAL A 104 8.68 -0.75 -18.61
C VAL A 104 9.15 0.67 -18.39
N GLN A 105 9.20 1.45 -19.46
CA GLN A 105 9.46 2.88 -19.40
C GLN A 105 8.16 3.66 -19.32
N ILE A 106 7.93 4.32 -18.19
CA ILE A 106 6.84 5.30 -18.05
C ILE A 106 7.36 6.72 -18.20
N ARG A 107 6.52 7.61 -18.74
CA ARG A 107 6.82 9.03 -18.90
C ARG A 107 6.25 9.82 -17.74
N SER A 108 6.85 10.94 -17.36
CA SER A 108 6.38 11.77 -16.24
C SER A 108 4.92 12.19 -16.40
N LYS A 109 4.47 12.52 -17.62
CA LYS A 109 3.08 12.88 -17.90
C LYS A 109 2.04 11.75 -17.68
N GLN A 110 2.50 10.51 -17.50
CA GLN A 110 1.65 9.36 -17.19
C GLN A 110 1.47 9.18 -15.68
N CYS A 111 2.30 9.83 -14.86
CA CYS A 111 2.16 9.88 -13.41
C CYS A 111 1.26 11.07 -13.04
N LEU A 112 0.00 10.79 -12.80
CA LEU A 112 -1.00 11.79 -12.43
C LEU A 112 -1.04 11.92 -10.92
N TRP A 113 -0.76 13.11 -10.41
CA TRP A 113 -0.68 13.37 -8.98
C TRP A 113 -1.86 14.18 -8.48
N ALA A 114 -2.32 13.85 -7.28
CA ALA A 114 -3.33 14.59 -6.56
C ALA A 114 -2.98 14.69 -5.08
N VAL A 115 -3.41 15.76 -4.43
CA VAL A 115 -3.10 16.06 -3.04
C VAL A 115 -4.36 16.35 -2.23
N SER A 116 -4.32 15.98 -0.96
CA SER A 116 -5.32 16.32 0.05
C SER A 116 -4.62 16.70 1.36
N SER A 117 -4.38 18.00 1.56
CA SER A 117 -3.77 18.54 2.77
C SER A 117 -4.84 18.84 3.80
N ARG A 118 -5.01 17.97 4.78
CA ARG A 118 -6.05 18.08 5.83
C ARG A 118 -5.63 18.97 7.00
N THR A 119 -4.34 18.99 7.26
CA THR A 119 -3.67 19.87 8.23
C THR A 119 -2.26 20.13 7.75
N GLU A 120 -1.54 21.06 8.36
CA GLU A 120 -0.12 21.29 8.06
C GLU A 120 0.76 20.05 8.21
N LYS A 121 0.34 19.10 9.06
CA LYS A 121 1.06 17.87 9.41
C LYS A 121 0.38 16.58 8.93
N LEU A 122 -0.56 16.67 8.00
CA LEU A 122 -1.24 15.49 7.46
C LEU A 122 -1.62 15.72 6.00
N THR A 123 -0.73 15.38 5.13
CA THR A 123 -0.91 15.48 3.68
C THR A 123 -0.90 14.09 3.06
N SER A 124 -1.88 13.81 2.24
CA SER A 124 -2.02 12.57 1.46
C SER A 124 -1.82 12.88 -0.01
N TYR A 125 -0.90 12.18 -0.66
CA TYR A 125 -0.70 12.25 -2.09
C TYR A 125 -1.16 10.96 -2.74
N HIS A 126 -1.95 11.07 -3.79
CA HIS A 126 -2.35 9.95 -4.63
C HIS A 126 -1.65 10.05 -5.97
N CYS A 127 -1.10 8.95 -6.46
CA CYS A 127 -0.59 8.86 -7.81
C CYS A 127 -1.33 7.77 -8.58
N VAL A 128 -1.74 8.08 -9.80
CA VAL A 128 -2.21 7.08 -10.76
C VAL A 128 -1.25 7.09 -11.95
N VAL A 129 -0.63 5.94 -12.23
CA VAL A 129 0.21 5.79 -13.42
C VAL A 129 -0.67 5.33 -14.57
N ASN A 130 -1.22 6.29 -15.28
CA ASN A 130 -2.13 6.05 -16.39
C ASN A 130 -1.34 5.78 -17.67
N THR A 131 -1.17 4.51 -17.99
CA THR A 131 -0.58 4.07 -19.26
C THR A 131 -1.68 3.59 -20.21
N GLU A 132 -1.57 3.96 -21.47
CA GLU A 132 -2.49 3.46 -22.51
C GLU A 132 -2.19 2.02 -22.91
N THR A 133 -0.99 1.53 -22.59
CA THR A 133 -0.46 0.26 -23.10
C THR A 133 -0.48 -0.85 -22.06
N TRP A 134 -0.43 -0.54 -20.77
CA TRP A 134 -0.20 -1.52 -19.70
C TRP A 134 -1.31 -1.50 -18.64
N TYR A 135 -1.58 -2.66 -18.04
CA TYR A 135 -2.55 -2.80 -16.96
C TYR A 135 -2.19 -3.93 -15.99
N TRP A 136 -2.80 -3.91 -14.82
CA TRP A 136 -2.83 -5.02 -13.87
C TRP A 136 -4.18 -5.72 -13.96
N SER A 137 -4.18 -7.02 -14.21
CA SER A 137 -5.43 -7.80 -14.21
C SER A 137 -6.02 -7.89 -12.80
N LYS A 138 -7.27 -8.30 -12.72
CA LYS A 138 -7.95 -8.54 -11.44
C LYS A 138 -7.20 -9.58 -10.60
N GLU A 139 -6.69 -10.62 -11.24
CA GLU A 139 -5.94 -11.72 -10.63
C GLU A 139 -4.57 -11.24 -10.14
N ALA A 140 -3.83 -10.55 -10.97
CA ALA A 140 -2.50 -10.01 -10.64
C ALA A 140 -2.55 -8.93 -9.56
N ARG A 141 -3.68 -8.25 -9.35
CA ARG A 141 -3.81 -7.18 -8.35
C ARG A 141 -3.55 -7.63 -6.92
N SER A 142 -4.05 -8.79 -6.53
CA SER A 142 -3.91 -9.29 -5.16
C SER A 142 -2.54 -9.90 -4.87
N THR A 143 -1.78 -10.20 -5.90
CA THR A 143 -0.46 -10.85 -5.82
C THR A 143 0.63 -9.93 -6.32
N ASP A 144 0.72 -9.75 -7.62
CA ASP A 144 1.83 -9.09 -8.30
C ASP A 144 1.85 -7.58 -8.06
N LEU A 145 0.70 -6.90 -8.21
CA LEU A 145 0.60 -5.46 -7.94
C LEU A 145 0.92 -5.14 -6.47
N LYS A 146 0.35 -5.93 -5.54
CA LYS A 146 0.64 -5.76 -4.11
C LYS A 146 2.11 -6.00 -3.79
N SER A 147 2.72 -7.01 -4.41
CA SER A 147 4.13 -7.34 -4.22
C SER A 147 5.03 -6.27 -4.82
N PHE A 148 4.69 -5.75 -6.00
CA PHE A 148 5.39 -4.64 -6.63
C PHE A 148 5.31 -3.37 -5.77
N ALA A 149 4.14 -3.01 -5.26
CA ALA A 149 3.97 -1.85 -4.37
C ALA A 149 4.76 -2.00 -3.06
N LYS A 150 4.81 -3.21 -2.48
CA LYS A 150 5.66 -3.49 -1.31
C LYS A 150 7.15 -3.35 -1.63
N GLN A 151 7.57 -3.77 -2.82
CA GLN A 151 8.96 -3.60 -3.24
C GLN A 151 9.31 -2.12 -3.40
N ILE A 152 8.41 -1.30 -3.99
CA ILE A 152 8.56 0.15 -4.08
C ILE A 152 8.68 0.75 -2.67
N ALA A 153 7.80 0.38 -1.74
CA ALA A 153 7.86 0.86 -0.36
C ALA A 153 9.17 0.43 0.35
N GLN A 154 9.69 -0.75 0.07
CA GLN A 154 10.98 -1.20 0.60
C GLN A 154 12.14 -0.38 0.02
N ASP A 155 12.17 -0.18 -1.30
CA ASP A 155 13.21 0.61 -1.96
C ASP A 155 13.20 2.08 -1.51
N SER A 156 12.02 2.61 -1.16
CA SER A 156 11.87 3.98 -0.66
C SER A 156 12.58 4.22 0.67
N LEU A 157 12.82 3.19 1.47
CA LEU A 157 13.56 3.29 2.72
C LEU A 157 15.05 3.63 2.53
N ASP A 158 15.57 3.43 1.34
CA ASP A 158 16.97 3.77 1.00
C ASP A 158 17.10 5.17 0.39
N LEU A 159 15.97 5.87 0.17
CA LEU A 159 15.93 7.21 -0.40
C LEU A 159 15.61 8.24 0.67
N HIS A 160 16.47 9.25 0.80
CA HIS A 160 16.23 10.37 1.69
C HIS A 160 14.88 11.06 1.36
N GLY A 161 14.09 11.36 2.39
CA GLY A 161 12.79 12.01 2.25
C GLY A 161 11.61 11.07 2.00
N PHE A 162 11.83 9.80 1.62
CA PHE A 162 10.73 8.84 1.38
C PHE A 162 10.41 7.95 2.58
N TYR A 163 10.95 8.27 3.72
CA TYR A 163 10.67 7.60 5.00
C TYR A 163 10.75 8.62 6.14
N TYR A 164 10.17 8.26 7.26
CA TYR A 164 10.36 8.92 8.54
C TYR A 164 10.72 7.88 9.60
N TYR A 165 11.19 8.36 10.74
CA TYR A 165 11.46 7.50 11.88
C TYR A 165 10.25 7.47 12.79
N THR A 166 9.78 6.28 13.13
CA THR A 166 8.81 6.05 14.19
C THR A 166 9.53 5.55 15.41
N GLU A 167 9.34 6.24 16.53
CA GLU A 167 9.77 5.76 17.83
C GLU A 167 8.65 4.91 18.42
N THR A 168 9.02 3.70 18.83
CA THR A 168 8.22 2.85 19.71
C THR A 168 9.00 2.75 21.02
N ASP A 169 8.36 2.31 22.10
CA ASP A 169 8.99 2.22 23.43
C ASP A 169 10.33 1.48 23.42
N ASP A 170 10.60 0.65 22.40
CA ASP A 170 11.76 -0.22 22.33
C ASP A 170 12.71 0.03 21.15
N CYS A 171 12.29 0.76 20.11
CA CYS A 171 13.15 0.97 18.95
C CYS A 171 12.75 2.16 18.05
N VAL A 172 13.74 2.70 17.35
CA VAL A 172 13.54 3.64 16.25
C VAL A 172 13.50 2.86 14.93
N LYS A 173 12.39 2.95 14.22
CA LYS A 173 12.18 2.23 12.96
C LYS A 173 12.01 3.20 11.80
N LYS A 174 12.68 2.93 10.67
CA LYS A 174 12.36 3.57 9.39
C LYS A 174 11.01 3.10 8.88
N THR A 175 10.12 4.03 8.61
CA THR A 175 8.78 3.76 8.07
C THR A 175 8.63 4.48 6.74
N SER A 176 8.29 3.76 5.68
CA SER A 176 8.01 4.35 4.37
C SER A 176 6.78 5.26 4.45
N ILE A 177 6.82 6.38 3.72
CA ILE A 177 5.64 7.24 3.52
C ILE A 177 4.61 6.60 2.58
N ILE A 178 4.96 5.50 1.90
CA ILE A 178 4.09 4.78 0.95
C ILE A 178 3.18 3.82 1.72
N ASP A 179 1.85 4.06 1.64
CA ASP A 179 0.86 3.16 2.25
C ASP A 179 0.56 1.97 1.35
N THR A 180 1.06 0.80 1.70
CA THR A 180 0.76 -0.45 0.99
C THR A 180 -0.51 -1.13 1.46
N SER A 181 -1.19 -0.62 2.48
CA SER A 181 -2.43 -1.20 3.01
C SER A 181 -3.60 -1.09 2.02
N ILE A 182 -3.54 -0.12 1.09
CA ILE A 182 -4.55 0.08 0.04
C ILE A 182 -4.69 -1.12 -0.91
N TYR A 183 -3.68 -1.99 -0.99
CA TYR A 183 -3.72 -3.21 -1.82
C TYR A 183 -4.31 -4.42 -1.08
N ASN A 184 -4.74 -4.27 0.17
CA ASN A 184 -5.41 -5.33 0.90
C ASN A 184 -6.82 -5.58 0.35
N LYS A 185 -7.35 -6.79 0.61
CA LYS A 185 -8.70 -7.18 0.19
C LYS A 185 -9.76 -6.17 0.69
N ASN A 186 -10.71 -5.83 -0.18
CA ASN A 186 -11.84 -4.93 0.12
C ASN A 186 -11.44 -3.46 0.42
N ARG A 187 -10.23 -3.05 0.11
CA ARG A 187 -9.86 -1.63 0.15
C ARG A 187 -10.38 -0.90 -1.07
N CYS A 188 -10.71 0.36 -0.87
CA CYS A 188 -11.14 1.26 -1.92
C CYS A 188 -10.12 2.40 -2.06
N PHE A 189 -10.05 2.97 -3.25
CA PHE A 189 -9.18 4.11 -3.54
C PHE A 189 -10.03 5.36 -3.73
N ARG A 190 -9.68 6.45 -3.08
CA ARG A 190 -10.45 7.69 -3.09
C ARG A 190 -10.39 8.35 -4.47
N VAL A 191 -11.56 8.75 -4.95
CA VAL A 191 -11.70 9.40 -6.25
C VAL A 191 -11.28 10.88 -6.16
N LEU A 192 -10.70 11.40 -7.24
CA LEU A 192 -10.38 12.82 -7.40
C LEU A 192 -11.65 13.68 -7.15
N GLY A 193 -11.49 14.79 -6.44
CA GLY A 193 -12.60 15.66 -6.01
C GLY A 193 -13.31 15.18 -4.74
N SER A 194 -13.07 13.96 -4.29
CA SER A 194 -13.70 13.41 -3.08
C SER A 194 -12.88 13.70 -1.82
N ALA A 195 -13.57 13.92 -0.71
CA ALA A 195 -12.98 14.09 0.61
C ALA A 195 -12.94 12.77 1.39
N LYS A 196 -12.14 12.69 2.43
CA LYS A 196 -12.27 11.64 3.44
C LYS A 196 -13.47 11.94 4.32
N TRP A 197 -14.20 10.91 4.77
CA TRP A 197 -15.31 11.11 5.70
C TRP A 197 -14.89 11.96 6.91
N GLY A 198 -15.72 12.92 7.25
CA GLY A 198 -15.44 13.89 8.32
C GLY A 198 -14.47 15.01 7.96
N SER A 199 -14.04 15.09 6.69
CA SER A 199 -13.19 16.16 6.19
C SER A 199 -13.92 16.99 5.12
N THR A 200 -13.64 18.28 5.08
CA THR A 200 -14.09 19.19 4.01
C THR A 200 -13.07 19.29 2.89
N VAL A 201 -11.87 18.74 3.10
CA VAL A 201 -10.76 18.83 2.16
C VAL A 201 -10.83 17.66 1.16
N SER A 202 -11.11 18.01 -0.10
CA SER A 202 -11.15 17.05 -1.20
C SER A 202 -9.77 16.84 -1.82
N LEU A 203 -9.63 15.70 -2.51
CA LEU A 203 -8.45 15.36 -3.29
C LEU A 203 -8.42 16.22 -4.55
N GLN A 204 -7.38 17.04 -4.73
CA GLN A 204 -7.21 17.96 -5.86
C GLN A 204 -6.07 17.53 -6.77
N PRO A 205 -6.18 17.69 -8.10
CA PRO A 205 -5.10 17.36 -9.02
C PRO A 205 -3.95 18.37 -8.87
N ILE A 206 -2.73 17.89 -9.06
CA ILE A 206 -1.52 18.73 -9.07
C ILE A 206 -1.13 18.99 -10.54
N GLY A 207 -0.99 20.26 -10.90
CA GLY A 207 -0.55 20.66 -12.24
C GLY A 207 -1.57 20.41 -13.36
N LEU A 208 -2.81 20.06 -13.03
CA LEU A 208 -3.90 19.83 -13.98
C LEU A 208 -5.16 20.58 -13.53
N GLU A 209 -5.96 21.02 -14.50
CA GLU A 209 -7.27 21.58 -14.21
C GLU A 209 -8.25 20.50 -13.74
N PHE A 210 -9.07 20.81 -12.73
CA PHE A 210 -10.13 19.91 -12.28
C PHE A 210 -11.33 19.98 -13.24
N ASN A 211 -11.44 19.00 -14.11
CA ASN A 211 -12.50 18.89 -15.10
C ASN A 211 -12.88 17.43 -15.37
N LYS A 212 -13.91 17.21 -16.20
CA LYS A 212 -14.42 15.89 -16.57
C LYS A 212 -13.32 14.95 -17.14
N ASN A 213 -12.43 15.49 -17.97
CA ASN A 213 -11.36 14.71 -18.59
C ASN A 213 -10.31 14.29 -17.54
N THR A 214 -9.90 15.21 -16.68
CA THR A 214 -8.97 14.93 -15.58
C THR A 214 -9.54 13.89 -14.62
N LEU A 215 -10.82 13.99 -14.25
CA LEU A 215 -11.50 12.97 -13.45
C LEU A 215 -11.41 11.58 -14.08
N LYS A 216 -11.70 11.46 -15.37
CA LYS A 216 -11.59 10.17 -16.09
C LYS A 216 -10.16 9.60 -16.08
N GLN A 217 -9.17 10.47 -16.26
CA GLN A 217 -7.76 10.06 -16.28
C GLN A 217 -7.29 9.52 -14.91
N PHE A 218 -7.83 10.03 -13.81
CA PHE A 218 -7.50 9.60 -12.46
C PHE A 218 -8.27 8.35 -12.00
N LEU A 219 -9.24 7.85 -12.77
CA LEU A 219 -9.88 6.60 -12.43
C LEU A 219 -8.91 5.44 -12.55
N VAL A 220 -8.80 4.69 -11.48
CA VAL A 220 -7.88 3.54 -11.39
C VAL A 220 -8.41 2.35 -12.15
N THR A 221 -9.73 2.14 -12.13
CA THR A 221 -10.39 1.03 -12.83
C THR A 221 -10.30 1.20 -14.35
N ILE A 222 -9.91 0.13 -15.03
CA ILE A 222 -9.89 0.06 -16.50
C ILE A 222 -11.11 -0.79 -16.96
N SER A 223 -11.84 -0.30 -17.95
CA SER A 223 -12.96 -1.06 -18.50
C SER A 223 -12.47 -2.26 -19.31
N GLN A 224 -13.30 -3.30 -19.43
CA GLN A 224 -12.95 -4.51 -20.18
C GLN A 224 -12.70 -4.18 -21.66
N ASN A 225 -13.48 -3.23 -22.21
CA ASN A 225 -13.33 -2.79 -23.60
C ASN A 225 -12.00 -2.07 -23.85
N ASP A 226 -11.42 -1.45 -22.81
CA ASP A 226 -10.13 -0.76 -22.90
C ASP A 226 -8.93 -1.71 -22.73
N ILE A 227 -9.16 -3.00 -22.44
CA ILE A 227 -8.08 -3.97 -22.14
C ILE A 227 -7.58 -4.68 -23.40
N SER A 228 -8.41 -4.83 -24.45
CA SER A 228 -8.15 -5.68 -25.62
C SER A 228 -6.78 -5.46 -26.27
N ASP A 229 -6.32 -4.22 -26.28
CA ASP A 229 -5.06 -3.81 -26.90
C ASP A 229 -3.94 -3.53 -25.89
N ARG A 230 -4.13 -3.89 -24.61
CA ARG A 230 -3.16 -3.61 -23.54
C ARG A 230 -2.39 -4.87 -23.15
N ILE A 231 -1.19 -4.64 -22.66
CA ILE A 231 -0.29 -5.68 -22.16
C ILE A 231 -0.42 -5.76 -20.63
N GLU A 232 -0.62 -6.95 -20.10
CA GLU A 232 -0.64 -7.18 -18.67
C GLU A 232 0.76 -7.07 -18.07
N TYR A 233 0.89 -6.29 -16.98
CA TYR A 233 2.12 -6.27 -16.19
C TYR A 233 2.38 -7.63 -15.56
N LYS A 234 3.63 -8.07 -15.64
CA LYS A 234 4.12 -9.25 -14.94
C LYS A 234 5.26 -8.83 -14.02
N PHE A 235 5.02 -8.86 -12.74
CA PHE A 235 6.05 -8.59 -11.76
C PHE A 235 6.95 -9.82 -11.63
N LYS A 236 8.19 -9.66 -12.08
CA LYS A 236 9.23 -10.65 -11.81
C LYS A 236 9.65 -10.48 -10.36
N HIS A 237 9.14 -11.34 -9.48
CA HIS A 237 9.69 -11.44 -8.14
C HIS A 237 11.19 -11.69 -8.29
N THR A 238 12.00 -10.69 -8.00
CA THR A 238 13.41 -10.93 -7.74
C THR A 238 13.39 -11.72 -6.42
N PRO A 239 13.81 -13.00 -6.41
CA PRO A 239 13.93 -13.69 -5.15
C PRO A 239 14.86 -12.78 -4.34
N VAL A 240 14.36 -12.27 -3.20
CA VAL A 240 15.23 -11.67 -2.20
C VAL A 240 16.34 -12.72 -2.07
N LYS A 241 17.57 -12.39 -2.52
CA LYS A 241 18.72 -13.23 -2.21
C LYS A 241 18.62 -13.38 -0.70
N GLN A 242 18.13 -14.54 -0.28
CA GLN A 242 18.32 -14.96 1.09
C GLN A 242 19.83 -14.95 1.20
N THR A 243 20.36 -13.88 1.75
CA THR A 243 21.72 -13.90 2.26
C THR A 243 21.63 -15.05 3.24
N ASN A 244 22.21 -16.17 2.85
CA ASN A 244 22.46 -17.30 3.74
C ASN A 244 23.37 -16.72 4.80
N CYS A 245 22.78 -16.09 5.80
CA CYS A 245 23.47 -15.77 7.04
C CYS A 245 23.68 -17.12 7.69
N SER A 246 24.82 -17.73 7.43
CA SER A 246 25.30 -18.88 8.16
C SER A 246 25.68 -18.40 9.56
N VAL A 247 24.67 -18.22 10.39
CA VAL A 247 24.91 -18.09 11.83
C VAL A 247 25.31 -19.47 12.30
N SER A 248 26.44 -19.56 12.97
CA SER A 248 26.89 -20.85 13.47
C SER A 248 25.85 -21.41 14.47
N ARG A 249 25.65 -22.71 14.42
CA ARG A 249 24.71 -23.39 15.32
C ARG A 249 25.04 -23.11 16.78
N SER A 250 26.32 -22.98 17.12
CA SER A 250 26.78 -22.63 18.47
C SER A 250 26.29 -21.27 18.96
N VAL A 251 26.17 -20.27 18.08
CA VAL A 251 25.63 -18.95 18.43
C VAL A 251 24.12 -19.05 18.69
N LEU A 252 23.40 -19.83 17.87
CA LEU A 252 21.98 -20.07 18.09
C LEU A 252 21.72 -20.82 19.40
N GLU A 253 22.53 -21.83 19.71
CA GLU A 253 22.45 -22.59 20.96
C GLU A 253 22.73 -21.70 22.18
N ALA A 254 23.74 -20.83 22.11
CA ALA A 254 24.03 -19.87 23.18
C ALA A 254 22.87 -18.87 23.43
N ILE A 255 22.22 -18.41 22.37
CA ILE A 255 21.03 -17.56 22.48
C ILE A 255 19.88 -18.34 23.12
N CYS A 256 19.67 -19.58 22.70
CA CYS A 256 18.63 -20.43 23.24
C CYS A 256 18.83 -20.72 24.72
N GLU A 257 20.05 -21.01 25.14
CA GLU A 257 20.40 -21.23 26.54
C GLU A 257 20.14 -19.98 27.37
N LYS A 258 20.59 -18.80 26.87
CA LYS A 258 20.40 -17.51 27.57
C LYS A 258 18.93 -17.18 27.86
N TYR A 259 18.02 -17.57 26.97
CA TYR A 259 16.59 -17.22 27.07
C TYR A 259 15.68 -18.39 27.43
N ASN A 260 16.21 -19.51 27.86
CA ASN A 260 15.50 -20.73 28.22
C ASN A 260 14.55 -21.23 27.10
N ILE A 261 15.06 -21.25 25.87
CA ILE A 261 14.34 -21.76 24.70
C ILE A 261 15.16 -22.86 24.03
N GLN A 262 14.50 -23.79 23.36
CA GLN A 262 15.11 -24.86 22.58
C GLN A 262 14.94 -24.58 21.08
N LEU A 263 16.00 -24.80 20.33
CA LEU A 263 15.94 -24.75 18.86
C LEU A 263 14.95 -25.82 18.37
N GLY A 264 14.00 -25.35 17.57
CA GLY A 264 13.06 -26.19 16.85
C GLY A 264 13.45 -26.31 15.38
N GLU A 265 12.46 -26.23 14.50
CA GLU A 265 12.63 -26.39 13.06
C GLU A 265 13.21 -25.13 12.42
N ILE A 266 14.17 -25.30 11.50
CA ILE A 266 14.75 -24.21 10.72
C ILE A 266 14.10 -24.22 9.33
N LYS A 267 13.36 -23.14 9.00
CA LYS A 267 12.71 -22.93 7.70
C LYS A 267 13.26 -21.65 7.05
N GLY A 268 14.31 -21.78 6.27
CA GLY A 268 14.97 -20.62 5.64
C GLY A 268 15.58 -19.69 6.69
N SER A 269 15.10 -18.46 6.79
CA SER A 269 15.54 -17.48 7.79
C SER A 269 14.77 -17.55 9.11
N LEU A 270 13.69 -18.33 9.18
CA LEU A 270 12.86 -18.49 10.36
C LEU A 270 13.29 -19.74 11.14
N ILE A 271 13.52 -19.58 12.42
CA ILE A 271 13.85 -20.65 13.35
C ILE A 271 12.76 -20.67 14.41
N THR A 272 11.99 -21.73 14.48
CA THR A 272 11.02 -21.93 15.55
C THR A 272 11.74 -22.33 16.83
N CYS A 273 11.26 -21.86 17.97
CA CYS A 273 11.82 -22.20 19.27
C CYS A 273 10.72 -22.72 20.20
N LYS A 274 11.07 -23.67 21.02
CA LYS A 274 10.17 -24.21 22.08
C LYS A 274 10.64 -23.70 23.44
N ASN A 275 9.72 -23.40 24.31
CA ASN A 275 10.05 -23.03 25.70
C ASN A 275 10.53 -24.22 26.49
N ILE A 276 11.54 -23.99 27.31
CA ILE A 276 12.05 -25.00 28.29
C ILE A 276 11.86 -24.39 29.69
N GLY A 277 10.66 -24.52 30.24
CA GLY A 277 10.33 -23.87 31.52
C GLY A 277 10.05 -22.39 31.40
N THR A 278 10.36 -21.61 32.44
CA THR A 278 10.11 -20.18 32.48
C THR A 278 11.05 -19.46 31.51
N ARG A 279 10.48 -18.93 30.44
CA ARG A 279 11.21 -18.19 29.41
C ARG A 279 11.50 -16.76 29.84
N ILE A 280 12.72 -16.29 29.57
CA ILE A 280 13.10 -14.90 29.75
C ILE A 280 12.90 -14.18 28.41
N CYS A 281 12.06 -13.14 28.40
CA CYS A 281 11.86 -12.30 27.22
C CYS A 281 13.05 -11.32 27.07
N PRO A 282 13.77 -11.32 25.96
CA PRO A 282 14.88 -10.40 25.75
C PRO A 282 14.45 -8.94 25.57
N VAL A 283 13.16 -8.69 25.34
CA VAL A 283 12.59 -7.34 25.13
C VAL A 283 12.16 -6.73 26.46
N THR A 284 11.42 -7.48 27.27
CA THR A 284 10.88 -6.99 28.56
C THR A 284 11.73 -7.38 29.76
N GLU A 285 12.77 -8.20 29.57
CA GLU A 285 13.58 -8.82 30.63
C GLU A 285 12.75 -9.55 31.72
N GLY A 286 11.47 -9.75 31.45
CA GLY A 286 10.50 -10.42 32.31
C GLY A 286 10.20 -11.85 31.88
N CYS A 287 9.41 -12.56 32.70
CA CYS A 287 8.94 -13.90 32.38
C CYS A 287 7.75 -13.83 31.40
N CYS A 288 7.84 -14.53 30.27
CA CYS A 288 6.73 -14.72 29.34
C CYS A 288 5.92 -15.96 29.73
N ASN A 289 4.67 -16.05 29.26
CA ASN A 289 3.82 -17.21 29.45
C ASN A 289 4.47 -18.49 28.89
N GLU A 290 4.36 -19.58 29.61
CA GLU A 290 4.96 -20.87 29.23
C GLU A 290 4.36 -21.48 27.95
N THR A 291 3.19 -21.00 27.53
CA THR A 291 2.44 -21.53 26.39
C THR A 291 2.83 -20.90 25.06
N ASP A 292 3.49 -19.75 25.06
CA ASP A 292 3.76 -19.00 23.83
C ASP A 292 5.13 -19.38 23.25
N ASN A 293 5.13 -19.81 21.99
CA ASN A 293 6.35 -20.17 21.29
C ASN A 293 7.12 -18.91 20.86
N ALA A 294 8.44 -18.96 21.04
CA ALA A 294 9.36 -17.99 20.51
C ALA A 294 9.83 -18.40 19.11
N PHE A 295 10.35 -17.43 18.38
CA PHE A 295 11.03 -17.68 17.11
C PHE A 295 12.21 -16.73 16.93
N LEU A 296 13.20 -17.16 16.16
CA LEU A 296 14.33 -16.34 15.76
C LEU A 296 14.25 -16.11 14.23
N VAL A 297 14.55 -14.89 13.79
CA VAL A 297 14.63 -14.56 12.37
C VAL A 297 16.05 -14.12 12.05
N LEU A 298 16.66 -14.79 11.10
CA LEU A 298 17.96 -14.41 10.56
C LEU A 298 17.78 -13.44 9.41
N LYS A 299 18.28 -12.21 9.54
CA LYS A 299 18.16 -11.18 8.51
C LYS A 299 19.39 -10.29 8.49
N ASN A 300 20.03 -10.18 7.33
CA ASN A 300 21.19 -9.29 7.11
C ASN A 300 22.33 -9.45 8.12
N GLY A 301 22.64 -10.70 8.52
CA GLY A 301 23.71 -10.98 9.49
C GLY A 301 23.33 -10.74 10.95
N ALA A 302 22.09 -10.33 11.22
CA ALA A 302 21.54 -10.15 12.56
C ALA A 302 20.53 -11.24 12.90
N ILE A 303 20.39 -11.51 14.19
CA ILE A 303 19.38 -12.42 14.75
C ILE A 303 18.35 -11.59 15.46
N PHE A 304 17.10 -11.69 15.03
CA PHE A 304 15.96 -11.02 15.65
C PHE A 304 15.17 -12.05 16.44
N TYR A 305 14.82 -11.70 17.65
CA TYR A 305 13.93 -12.51 18.50
C TYR A 305 12.50 -12.00 18.31
N GLY A 306 11.54 -12.93 18.27
CA GLY A 306 10.12 -12.64 18.28
C GLY A 306 9.36 -13.67 19.14
N CYS A 307 8.23 -13.27 19.68
CA CYS A 307 7.32 -14.16 20.37
C CYS A 307 5.87 -13.91 19.99
N HIS A 308 4.98 -14.82 20.30
CA HIS A 308 3.54 -14.70 20.05
C HIS A 308 2.78 -14.11 21.25
N ASP A 309 3.48 -13.73 22.31
CA ASP A 309 2.86 -13.06 23.45
C ASP A 309 2.42 -11.65 23.05
N SER A 310 1.15 -11.34 23.30
CA SER A 310 0.57 -10.03 22.99
C SER A 310 1.09 -8.89 23.86
N GLY A 311 1.81 -9.23 24.95
CA GLY A 311 2.49 -8.27 25.82
C GLY A 311 3.94 -7.96 25.40
N CYS A 312 4.44 -8.62 24.36
CA CYS A 312 5.70 -8.34 23.71
C CYS A 312 5.45 -7.65 22.38
#